data_c529501f36b20b0d5b717bbd5fc5056b
#
_entry.id   c529501f36b20b0d5b717bbd5fc5056b
#
_cell.length_a   1.000
_cell.length_b   1.000
_cell.length_c   1.000
_cell.angle_alpha   90.00
_cell.angle_beta   90.00
_cell.angle_gamma   90.00
#
_symmetry.space_group_name_H-M   'P 1'
#
loop_
_entity.id
_entity.type
_entity.pdbx_description
1 polymer ?
#
loop_
_entity_poly.entity_id
_entity_poly.type
_entity_poly.pdbx_seq_one_letter_code
_entity_poly.pdbx_strand_id
1 'polypeptide(L)'
;VVLLTGGAGVLGRALIDELSQDFRIVCLRHRTPVNDRRVREVRADLLEPQLGLHKGEFERLAAEVELIVHSAAATNWKSDPGSIRRANLDGTVAMLDLAARAGAPVYHMSTAFVANPLAPEEQERFPGAAAYLASKTAAEQVVREAPVPGVILRPSVVMGDSVTGRIAGMQGLTRALGAIVKGQVPVLPGAPDARIDMVPQDVVARAVGGLLRGGVTEGEYWLTAGAEALLQREVVDTCLEFAEGYGPRPHPPRLIPLESVHRLLLPLIEGPTFPESLRRRFHTYAELLLVFQRALPFESSLGSPHCGPALSKDALRQALVRNLTAWSAGRGGMRAPRRTQQPSPGAARSTETRELAS
;
A
#
# COMPACT_ATOMS: atom_id res chain seq x y z
N VAL A 1 21.78 -3.50 15.95
CA VAL A 1 21.17 -4.39 14.94
C VAL A 1 19.65 -4.23 14.96
N VAL A 2 19.07 -3.96 13.80
CA VAL A 2 17.62 -3.91 13.61
C VAL A 2 17.12 -5.27 13.13
N LEU A 3 16.17 -5.86 13.83
CA LEU A 3 15.45 -7.03 13.36
C LEU A 3 14.22 -6.58 12.56
N LEU A 4 14.14 -6.99 11.30
CA LEU A 4 13.02 -6.67 10.41
C LEU A 4 12.22 -7.92 10.07
N THR A 5 10.91 -7.88 10.26
CA THR A 5 10.01 -8.88 9.68
C THR A 5 9.30 -8.29 8.45
N GLY A 6 8.87 -9.16 7.54
CA GLY A 6 8.19 -8.72 6.32
C GLY A 6 9.10 -8.09 5.26
N GLY A 7 10.42 -8.30 5.33
CA GLY A 7 11.42 -7.70 4.43
C GLY A 7 11.18 -7.93 2.94
N ALA A 8 10.52 -9.01 2.53
CA ALA A 8 10.17 -9.28 1.14
C ALA A 8 8.90 -8.53 0.66
N GLY A 9 8.15 -7.90 1.58
CA GLY A 9 6.93 -7.15 1.28
C GLY A 9 7.19 -5.76 0.71
N VAL A 10 6.12 -5.05 0.38
CA VAL A 10 6.17 -3.68 -0.18
C VAL A 10 6.91 -2.73 0.76
N LEU A 11 6.44 -2.57 1.99
CA LEU A 11 7.11 -1.73 2.98
C LEU A 11 8.46 -2.29 3.40
N GLY A 12 8.60 -3.62 3.52
CA GLY A 12 9.85 -4.24 3.91
C GLY A 12 11.03 -3.88 2.98
N ARG A 13 10.79 -3.83 1.67
CA ARG A 13 11.79 -3.39 0.69
C ARG A 13 12.18 -1.93 0.89
N ALA A 14 11.20 -1.04 1.02
CA ALA A 14 11.46 0.37 1.27
C ALA A 14 12.18 0.60 2.62
N LEU A 15 11.84 -0.18 3.65
CA LEU A 15 12.52 -0.14 4.94
C LEU A 15 13.97 -0.62 4.84
N ILE A 16 14.25 -1.66 4.05
CA ILE A 16 15.63 -2.08 3.80
C ILE A 16 16.41 -0.98 3.10
N ASP A 17 15.84 -0.35 2.07
CA ASP A 17 16.48 0.73 1.31
C ASP A 17 16.81 1.93 2.21
N GLU A 18 15.94 2.28 3.14
CA GLU A 18 16.12 3.38 4.07
C GLU A 18 17.08 3.03 5.22
N LEU A 19 16.84 1.90 5.90
CA LEU A 19 17.54 1.58 7.15
C LEU A 19 18.94 1.02 6.95
N SER A 20 19.23 0.40 5.80
CA SER A 20 20.57 -0.16 5.52
C SER A 20 21.67 0.89 5.39
N GLN A 21 21.33 2.17 5.36
CA GLN A 21 22.27 3.28 5.33
C GLN A 21 22.98 3.43 6.69
N ASP A 22 22.29 3.17 7.79
CA ASP A 22 22.77 3.45 9.15
C ASP A 22 22.80 2.21 10.05
N PHE A 23 22.01 1.18 9.71
CA PHE A 23 21.80 0.02 10.56
C PHE A 23 22.19 -1.29 9.90
N ARG A 24 22.74 -2.22 10.70
CA ARG A 24 22.82 -3.62 10.31
C ARG A 24 21.45 -4.26 10.47
N ILE A 25 20.95 -4.90 9.40
CA ILE A 25 19.60 -5.46 9.37
C ILE A 25 19.66 -6.98 9.36
N VAL A 26 18.91 -7.60 10.26
CA VAL A 26 18.57 -9.03 10.23
C VAL A 26 17.12 -9.15 9.83
N CYS A 27 16.86 -9.83 8.70
CA CYS A 27 15.50 -10.08 8.24
C CYS A 27 15.04 -11.48 8.65
N LEU A 28 13.94 -11.55 9.42
CA LEU A 28 13.22 -12.82 9.57
C LEU A 28 12.39 -13.06 8.30
N ARG A 29 12.66 -14.18 7.63
CA ARG A 29 11.92 -14.58 6.46
C ARG A 29 11.22 -15.91 6.67
N HIS A 30 9.98 -16.03 6.23
CA HIS A 30 9.26 -17.32 6.25
C HIS A 30 9.53 -18.10 4.96
N ARG A 31 8.72 -17.89 3.91
CA ARG A 31 8.80 -18.62 2.63
C ARG A 31 9.57 -17.86 1.56
N THR A 32 9.34 -16.57 1.47
CA THR A 32 9.88 -15.72 0.41
C THR A 32 11.22 -15.13 0.84
N PRO A 33 12.33 -15.43 0.14
CA PRO A 33 13.60 -14.80 0.43
C PRO A 33 13.59 -13.31 0.07
N VAL A 34 14.34 -12.54 0.82
CA VAL A 34 14.54 -11.12 0.54
C VAL A 34 15.48 -10.93 -0.64
N ASN A 35 16.52 -11.77 -0.73
CA ASN A 35 17.55 -11.72 -1.80
C ASN A 35 18.22 -10.33 -1.90
N ASP A 36 18.57 -9.73 -0.76
CA ASP A 36 19.28 -8.46 -0.69
C ASP A 36 20.56 -8.63 0.12
N ARG A 37 21.70 -8.27 -0.49
CA ARG A 37 23.02 -8.44 0.12
C ARG A 37 23.28 -7.53 1.32
N ARG A 38 22.47 -6.51 1.51
CA ARG A 38 22.56 -5.55 2.63
C ARG A 38 21.98 -6.12 3.94
N VAL A 39 21.27 -7.25 3.87
CA VAL A 39 20.62 -7.85 5.03
C VAL A 39 21.07 -9.28 5.25
N ARG A 40 21.17 -9.69 6.50
CA ARG A 40 21.31 -11.09 6.88
C ARG A 40 19.90 -11.70 7.02
N GLU A 41 19.65 -12.79 6.30
CA GLU A 41 18.37 -13.49 6.40
C GLU A 41 18.44 -14.62 7.42
N VAL A 42 17.41 -14.72 8.27
CA VAL A 42 17.18 -15.85 9.17
C VAL A 42 15.83 -16.45 8.81
N ARG A 43 15.81 -17.76 8.50
CA ARG A 43 14.53 -18.46 8.27
C ARG A 43 13.82 -18.67 9.61
N ALA A 44 12.59 -18.20 9.71
CA ALA A 44 11.80 -18.25 10.92
C ALA A 44 10.31 -18.36 10.58
N ASP A 45 9.54 -18.91 11.50
CA ASP A 45 8.07 -18.92 11.45
C ASP A 45 7.53 -18.28 12.73
N LEU A 46 6.84 -17.15 12.58
CA LEU A 46 6.31 -16.40 13.73
C LEU A 46 5.23 -17.16 14.51
N LEU A 47 4.67 -18.22 13.94
CA LEU A 47 3.64 -19.04 14.57
C LEU A 47 4.20 -20.27 15.31
N GLU A 48 5.50 -20.50 15.20
CA GLU A 48 6.17 -21.62 15.87
C GLU A 48 6.86 -21.13 17.18
N PRO A 49 6.91 -21.97 18.21
CA PRO A 49 7.66 -21.66 19.45
C PRO A 49 9.10 -21.26 19.12
N GLN A 50 9.60 -20.21 19.77
CA GLN A 50 10.92 -19.64 19.52
C GLN A 50 11.17 -19.32 18.03
N LEU A 51 10.11 -18.95 17.30
CA LEU A 51 10.17 -18.65 15.86
C LEU A 51 10.60 -19.83 14.99
N GLY A 52 10.42 -21.07 15.47
CA GLY A 52 10.91 -22.29 14.81
C GLY A 52 12.44 -22.43 14.82
N LEU A 53 13.15 -21.64 15.63
CA LEU A 53 14.61 -21.70 15.79
C LEU A 53 15.00 -22.66 16.91
N HIS A 54 16.21 -23.24 16.82
CA HIS A 54 16.77 -23.95 17.96
C HIS A 54 17.06 -22.98 19.10
N LYS A 55 16.96 -23.44 20.35
CA LYS A 55 17.14 -22.59 21.54
C LYS A 55 18.41 -21.72 21.47
N GLY A 56 19.54 -22.30 21.09
CA GLY A 56 20.80 -21.55 21.00
C GLY A 56 20.83 -20.48 19.86
N GLU A 57 20.05 -20.68 18.79
CA GLU A 57 19.91 -19.68 17.71
C GLU A 57 18.99 -18.55 18.15
N PHE A 58 17.89 -18.88 18.82
CA PHE A 58 16.96 -17.90 19.37
C PHE A 58 17.66 -16.99 20.39
N GLU A 59 18.41 -17.57 21.33
CA GLU A 59 19.18 -16.82 22.34
C GLU A 59 20.25 -15.91 21.70
N ARG A 60 20.98 -16.41 20.69
CA ARG A 60 21.95 -15.56 19.94
C ARG A 60 21.25 -14.42 19.22
N LEU A 61 20.10 -14.68 18.61
CA LEU A 61 19.29 -13.64 17.95
C LEU A 61 18.84 -12.59 18.95
N ALA A 62 18.30 -13.00 20.11
CA ALA A 62 17.86 -12.11 21.16
C ALA A 62 19.02 -11.25 21.72
N ALA A 63 20.21 -11.84 21.88
CA ALA A 63 21.38 -11.11 22.36
C ALA A 63 21.97 -10.10 21.35
N GLU A 64 21.67 -10.26 20.08
CA GLU A 64 22.15 -9.39 18.99
C GLU A 64 21.21 -8.22 18.68
N VAL A 65 19.91 -8.39 18.93
CA VAL A 65 18.86 -7.45 18.52
C VAL A 65 18.75 -6.29 19.50
N GLU A 66 18.87 -5.08 18.97
CA GLU A 66 18.73 -3.82 19.73
C GLU A 66 17.36 -3.13 19.47
N LEU A 67 16.67 -3.51 18.36
CA LEU A 67 15.41 -2.91 17.95
C LEU A 67 14.68 -3.84 17.00
N ILE A 68 13.36 -3.90 17.09
CA ILE A 68 12.51 -4.72 16.22
C ILE A 68 11.59 -3.83 15.38
N VAL A 69 11.61 -3.99 14.05
CA VAL A 69 10.60 -3.43 13.13
C VAL A 69 9.71 -4.57 12.64
N HIS A 70 8.52 -4.65 13.19
CA HIS A 70 7.56 -5.71 12.85
C HIS A 70 6.61 -5.25 11.74
N SER A 71 6.97 -5.55 10.48
CA SER A 71 6.18 -5.21 9.28
C SER A 71 5.54 -6.43 8.61
N ALA A 72 5.76 -7.64 9.11
CA ALA A 72 5.09 -8.83 8.60
C ALA A 72 3.61 -8.81 8.97
N ALA A 73 2.74 -9.02 7.98
CA ALA A 73 1.30 -9.13 8.18
C ALA A 73 0.64 -9.91 7.04
N ALA A 74 -0.45 -10.62 7.34
CA ALA A 74 -1.37 -11.14 6.35
C ALA A 74 -2.31 -10.00 5.90
N THR A 75 -2.11 -9.50 4.68
CA THR A 75 -2.89 -8.40 4.10
C THR A 75 -3.80 -8.84 2.96
N ASN A 76 -3.84 -10.13 2.66
CA ASN A 76 -4.74 -10.69 1.65
C ASN A 76 -6.09 -11.04 2.29
N TRP A 77 -7.07 -10.19 2.11
CA TRP A 77 -8.42 -10.37 2.67
C TRP A 77 -9.20 -11.56 2.09
N LYS A 78 -8.69 -12.18 1.02
CA LYS A 78 -9.25 -13.44 0.47
C LYS A 78 -8.77 -14.69 1.21
N SER A 79 -7.85 -14.54 2.14
CA SER A 79 -7.39 -15.62 3.01
C SER A 79 -8.44 -15.94 4.08
N ASP A 80 -8.35 -17.13 4.64
CA ASP A 80 -9.19 -17.53 5.78
C ASP A 80 -9.05 -16.53 6.95
N PRO A 81 -10.16 -16.01 7.52
CA PRO A 81 -10.14 -15.05 8.62
C PRO A 81 -9.32 -15.49 9.84
N GLY A 82 -9.40 -16.78 10.20
CA GLY A 82 -8.61 -17.33 11.31
C GLY A 82 -7.10 -17.29 11.02
N SER A 83 -6.71 -17.54 9.77
CA SER A 83 -5.31 -17.43 9.34
C SER A 83 -4.79 -16.00 9.36
N ILE A 84 -5.64 -15.02 8.96
CA ILE A 84 -5.31 -13.59 9.05
C ILE A 84 -5.07 -13.21 10.51
N ARG A 85 -5.98 -13.59 11.40
CA ARG A 85 -5.87 -13.31 12.83
C ARG A 85 -4.59 -13.90 13.42
N ARG A 86 -4.32 -15.19 13.19
CA ARG A 86 -3.11 -15.86 13.69
C ARG A 86 -1.85 -15.12 13.21
N ALA A 87 -1.72 -14.87 11.91
CA ALA A 87 -0.53 -14.22 11.37
C ALA A 87 -0.30 -12.81 11.94
N ASN A 88 -1.37 -12.03 12.13
CA ASN A 88 -1.25 -10.63 12.54
C ASN A 88 -1.19 -10.46 14.06
N LEU A 89 -1.94 -11.24 14.83
CA LEU A 89 -1.95 -11.13 16.29
C LEU A 89 -0.89 -12.03 16.93
N ASP A 90 -0.93 -13.35 16.66
CA ASP A 90 0.00 -14.28 17.32
C ASP A 90 1.45 -14.03 16.86
N GLY A 91 1.62 -13.63 15.57
CA GLY A 91 2.93 -13.18 15.07
C GLY A 91 3.44 -11.91 15.77
N THR A 92 2.55 -10.98 16.16
CA THR A 92 2.93 -9.80 16.95
C THR A 92 3.33 -10.20 18.38
N VAL A 93 2.57 -11.10 19.00
CA VAL A 93 2.92 -11.64 20.33
C VAL A 93 4.30 -12.27 20.33
N ALA A 94 4.61 -13.11 19.32
CA ALA A 94 5.93 -13.72 19.19
C ALA A 94 7.07 -12.70 19.06
N MET A 95 6.82 -11.56 18.42
CA MET A 95 7.81 -10.47 18.33
C MET A 95 7.96 -9.73 19.66
N LEU A 96 6.88 -9.56 20.42
CA LEU A 96 6.93 -8.97 21.78
C LEU A 96 7.68 -9.90 22.74
N ASP A 97 7.51 -11.22 22.64
CA ASP A 97 8.27 -12.19 23.45
C ASP A 97 9.78 -12.12 23.15
N LEU A 98 10.15 -12.03 21.87
CA LEU A 98 11.54 -11.82 21.48
C LEU A 98 12.07 -10.46 21.98
N ALA A 99 11.27 -9.40 21.87
CA ALA A 99 11.61 -8.07 22.35
C ALA A 99 11.88 -8.05 23.87
N ALA A 100 11.01 -8.69 24.65
CA ALA A 100 11.19 -8.84 26.09
C ALA A 100 12.47 -9.61 26.43
N ARG A 101 12.80 -10.64 25.64
CA ARG A 101 14.04 -11.40 25.82
C ARG A 101 15.29 -10.60 25.45
N ALA A 102 15.19 -9.74 24.42
CA ALA A 102 16.27 -8.89 23.96
C ALA A 102 16.43 -7.58 24.74
N GLY A 103 15.41 -7.17 25.51
CA GLY A 103 15.33 -5.83 26.10
C GLY A 103 15.18 -4.72 25.03
N ALA A 104 14.56 -5.01 23.91
CA ALA A 104 14.52 -4.16 22.73
C ALA A 104 13.13 -3.53 22.51
N PRO A 105 13.01 -2.26 22.04
CA PRO A 105 11.75 -1.67 21.66
C PRO A 105 11.19 -2.31 20.37
N VAL A 106 9.85 -2.28 20.21
CA VAL A 106 9.15 -2.79 19.04
C VAL A 106 8.46 -1.66 18.28
N TYR A 107 8.76 -1.54 16.99
CA TYR A 107 8.05 -0.69 16.04
C TYR A 107 7.04 -1.57 15.29
N HIS A 108 5.79 -1.51 15.69
CA HIS A 108 4.71 -2.31 15.11
C HIS A 108 4.04 -1.61 13.94
N MET A 109 4.10 -2.22 12.75
CA MET A 109 3.41 -1.71 11.57
C MET A 109 1.93 -2.11 11.61
N SER A 110 1.07 -1.17 12.02
CA SER A 110 -0.38 -1.29 12.00
C SER A 110 -0.97 -0.73 10.70
N THR A 111 -2.12 -0.09 10.77
CA THR A 111 -2.78 0.60 9.66
C THR A 111 -3.64 1.76 10.18
N ALA A 112 -3.77 2.84 9.42
CA ALA A 112 -4.65 3.95 9.77
C ALA A 112 -6.14 3.53 9.79
N PHE A 113 -6.47 2.45 9.09
CA PHE A 113 -7.87 1.99 8.95
C PHE A 113 -8.43 1.33 10.23
N VAL A 114 -7.64 1.11 11.28
CA VAL A 114 -8.16 0.73 12.61
C VAL A 114 -9.11 1.80 13.18
N ALA A 115 -8.98 3.06 12.74
CA ALA A 115 -9.88 4.14 13.10
C ALA A 115 -11.18 4.19 12.26
N ASN A 116 -11.38 3.24 11.36
CA ASN A 116 -12.54 3.14 10.50
C ASN A 116 -13.14 1.72 10.60
N PRO A 117 -13.70 1.33 11.76
CA PRO A 117 -14.27 0.00 11.92
C PRO A 117 -15.47 -0.18 10.99
N LEU A 118 -15.60 -1.37 10.45
CA LEU A 118 -16.74 -1.74 9.61
C LEU A 118 -18.00 -1.89 10.46
N ALA A 119 -19.16 -1.48 9.91
CA ALA A 119 -20.45 -1.74 10.52
C ALA A 119 -20.73 -3.27 10.59
N PRO A 120 -21.60 -3.75 11.50
CA PRO A 120 -21.85 -5.18 11.64
C PRO A 120 -22.25 -5.87 10.33
N GLU A 121 -23.12 -5.26 9.54
CA GLU A 121 -23.55 -5.80 8.24
C GLU A 121 -22.42 -5.86 7.21
N GLU A 122 -21.47 -4.93 7.31
CA GLU A 122 -20.27 -4.91 6.46
C GLU A 122 -19.27 -5.98 6.88
N GLN A 123 -19.16 -6.25 8.18
CA GLN A 123 -18.30 -7.32 8.71
C GLN A 123 -18.77 -8.70 8.24
N GLU A 124 -20.08 -8.94 8.25
CA GLU A 124 -20.65 -10.19 7.74
C GLU A 124 -20.41 -10.36 6.22
N ARG A 125 -20.52 -9.28 5.49
CA ARG A 125 -20.36 -9.26 4.02
C ARG A 125 -18.91 -9.35 3.57
N PHE A 126 -17.98 -8.76 4.33
CA PHE A 126 -16.55 -8.70 4.01
C PHE A 126 -15.69 -9.27 5.15
N PRO A 127 -15.83 -10.58 5.45
CA PRO A 127 -15.22 -11.20 6.63
C PRO A 127 -13.69 -11.12 6.62
N GLY A 128 -13.06 -11.08 5.45
CA GLY A 128 -11.61 -10.94 5.33
C GLY A 128 -11.10 -9.55 5.71
N ALA A 129 -11.76 -8.50 5.25
CA ALA A 129 -11.44 -7.12 5.66
C ALA A 129 -11.73 -6.91 7.15
N ALA A 130 -12.85 -7.44 7.66
CA ALA A 130 -13.22 -7.40 9.07
C ALA A 130 -12.15 -8.10 9.94
N ALA A 131 -11.74 -9.31 9.57
CA ALA A 131 -10.70 -10.06 10.29
C ALA A 131 -9.35 -9.33 10.27
N TYR A 132 -9.00 -8.71 9.14
CA TYR A 132 -7.79 -7.90 9.04
C TYR A 132 -7.82 -6.72 10.01
N LEU A 133 -8.86 -5.90 9.97
CA LEU A 133 -8.97 -4.72 10.86
C LEU A 133 -9.02 -5.14 12.33
N ALA A 134 -9.82 -6.13 12.68
CA ALA A 134 -9.90 -6.66 14.05
C ALA A 134 -8.55 -7.20 14.53
N SER A 135 -7.81 -7.91 13.68
CA SER A 135 -6.48 -8.44 14.03
C SER A 135 -5.45 -7.33 14.25
N LYS A 136 -5.51 -6.23 13.45
CA LYS A 136 -4.63 -5.07 13.64
C LYS A 136 -4.97 -4.29 14.91
N THR A 137 -6.25 -4.09 15.20
CA THR A 137 -6.69 -3.47 16.45
C THR A 137 -6.25 -4.29 17.68
N ALA A 138 -6.42 -5.61 17.64
CA ALA A 138 -5.96 -6.50 18.72
C ALA A 138 -4.43 -6.50 18.85
N ALA A 139 -3.69 -6.44 17.75
CA ALA A 139 -2.23 -6.36 17.77
C ALA A 139 -1.74 -5.03 18.38
N GLU A 140 -2.39 -3.90 18.10
CA GLU A 140 -2.07 -2.64 18.79
C GLU A 140 -2.30 -2.73 20.29
N GLN A 141 -3.37 -3.41 20.71
CA GLN A 141 -3.67 -3.56 22.14
C GLN A 141 -2.58 -4.36 22.85
N VAL A 142 -2.14 -5.49 22.30
CA VAL A 142 -1.06 -6.28 22.94
C VAL A 142 0.29 -5.54 22.92
N VAL A 143 0.54 -4.66 21.94
CA VAL A 143 1.73 -3.80 21.93
C VAL A 143 1.66 -2.76 23.07
N ARG A 144 0.50 -2.13 23.32
CA ARG A 144 0.31 -1.16 24.42
C ARG A 144 0.45 -1.80 25.81
N GLU A 145 0.03 -3.05 25.93
CA GLU A 145 0.05 -3.81 27.19
C GLU A 145 1.39 -4.53 27.44
N ALA A 146 2.26 -4.57 26.44
CA ALA A 146 3.53 -5.27 26.55
C ALA A 146 4.49 -4.62 27.55
N PRO A 147 5.31 -5.40 28.29
CA PRO A 147 6.30 -4.89 29.22
C PRO A 147 7.57 -4.34 28.51
N VAL A 148 7.50 -4.05 27.24
CA VAL A 148 8.59 -3.49 26.41
C VAL A 148 8.13 -2.20 25.74
N PRO A 149 9.04 -1.25 25.49
CA PRO A 149 8.68 -0.03 24.77
C PRO A 149 8.10 -0.34 23.38
N GLY A 150 7.01 0.34 23.01
CA GLY A 150 6.30 0.09 21.76
C GLY A 150 5.97 1.35 20.98
N VAL A 151 6.28 1.36 19.69
CA VAL A 151 5.90 2.38 18.73
C VAL A 151 4.87 1.77 17.78
N ILE A 152 3.70 2.38 17.67
CA ILE A 152 2.64 1.96 16.76
C ILE A 152 2.65 2.87 15.55
N LEU A 153 2.83 2.28 14.37
CA LEU A 153 2.92 2.98 13.10
C LEU A 153 1.66 2.68 12.27
N ARG A 154 0.91 3.71 11.90
CA ARG A 154 -0.35 3.59 11.16
C ARG A 154 -0.26 4.21 9.77
N PRO A 155 0.34 3.51 8.79
CA PRO A 155 0.26 3.97 7.40
C PRO A 155 -1.18 3.84 6.88
N SER A 156 -1.56 4.75 5.98
CA SER A 156 -2.75 4.60 5.14
C SER A 156 -2.50 3.60 4.00
N VAL A 157 -3.18 3.72 2.86
CA VAL A 157 -2.91 2.84 1.71
C VAL A 157 -1.52 3.12 1.18
N VAL A 158 -0.63 2.13 1.30
CA VAL A 158 0.74 2.28 0.81
C VAL A 158 0.75 2.13 -0.71
N MET A 159 1.20 3.17 -1.40
CA MET A 159 1.44 3.13 -2.84
C MET A 159 2.94 3.00 -3.15
N GLY A 160 3.30 2.86 -4.42
CA GLY A 160 4.69 2.73 -4.84
C GLY A 160 5.54 3.96 -4.50
N ASP A 161 6.81 3.82 -4.71
CA ASP A 161 7.82 4.84 -4.44
C ASP A 161 7.49 6.19 -5.08
N SER A 162 7.66 7.27 -4.34
CA SER A 162 7.27 8.63 -4.74
C SER A 162 8.07 9.18 -5.92
N VAL A 163 9.26 8.65 -6.18
CA VAL A 163 10.18 9.10 -7.24
C VAL A 163 10.10 8.18 -8.46
N THR A 164 10.18 6.88 -8.25
CA THR A 164 10.25 5.88 -9.32
C THR A 164 8.89 5.29 -9.69
N GLY A 165 7.89 5.43 -8.85
CA GLY A 165 6.58 4.80 -8.99
C GLY A 165 6.59 3.28 -8.77
N ARG A 166 7.75 2.67 -8.51
CA ARG A 166 7.88 1.20 -8.40
C ARG A 166 7.28 0.69 -7.09
N ILE A 167 6.70 -0.49 -7.17
CA ILE A 167 6.15 -1.21 -6.02
C ILE A 167 6.52 -2.68 -6.12
N ALA A 168 6.94 -3.29 -5.01
CA ALA A 168 7.42 -4.67 -4.98
C ALA A 168 6.34 -5.72 -5.30
N GLY A 169 5.08 -5.39 -5.17
CA GLY A 169 3.96 -6.29 -5.44
C GLY A 169 2.71 -5.55 -5.91
N MET A 170 1.94 -6.17 -6.80
CA MET A 170 0.70 -5.58 -7.30
C MET A 170 -0.40 -5.70 -6.25
N GLN A 171 -0.70 -4.61 -5.58
CA GLN A 171 -1.77 -4.52 -4.59
C GLN A 171 -3.16 -4.33 -5.22
N GLY A 172 -4.23 -4.52 -4.42
CA GLY A 172 -5.61 -4.35 -4.85
C GLY A 172 -5.89 -2.96 -5.43
N LEU A 173 -5.37 -1.91 -4.77
CA LEU A 173 -5.52 -0.52 -5.25
C LEU A 173 -4.88 -0.32 -6.62
N THR A 174 -3.65 -0.78 -6.85
CA THR A 174 -2.98 -0.63 -8.16
C THR A 174 -3.78 -1.30 -9.29
N ARG A 175 -4.45 -2.43 -9.00
CA ARG A 175 -5.34 -3.10 -9.97
C ARG A 175 -6.60 -2.28 -10.23
N ALA A 176 -7.20 -1.69 -9.21
CA ALA A 176 -8.38 -0.84 -9.33
C ALA A 176 -8.07 0.42 -10.17
N LEU A 177 -6.97 1.10 -9.88
CA LEU A 177 -6.49 2.26 -10.64
C LEU A 177 -6.22 1.89 -12.11
N GLY A 178 -5.54 0.77 -12.34
CA GLY A 178 -5.29 0.26 -13.69
C GLY A 178 -6.57 -0.09 -14.46
N ALA A 179 -7.61 -0.55 -13.79
CA ALA A 179 -8.90 -0.82 -14.41
C ALA A 179 -9.64 0.49 -14.80
N ILE A 180 -9.50 1.56 -13.99
CA ILE A 180 -10.02 2.89 -14.32
C ILE A 180 -9.30 3.43 -15.55
N VAL A 181 -7.97 3.40 -15.57
CA VAL A 181 -7.15 3.82 -16.72
C VAL A 181 -7.53 3.10 -18.02
N LYS A 182 -7.92 1.81 -17.93
CA LYS A 182 -8.37 1.01 -19.08
C LYS A 182 -9.83 1.22 -19.46
N GLY A 183 -10.59 2.07 -18.76
CA GLY A 183 -12.02 2.25 -18.98
C GLY A 183 -12.87 1.00 -18.64
N GLN A 184 -12.37 0.11 -17.79
CA GLN A 184 -13.00 -1.18 -17.45
C GLN A 184 -13.92 -1.09 -16.22
N VAL A 185 -14.10 0.10 -15.66
CA VAL A 185 -14.90 0.34 -14.45
C VAL A 185 -16.03 1.31 -14.81
N PRO A 186 -17.22 0.82 -15.20
CA PRO A 186 -18.34 1.68 -15.55
C PRO A 186 -18.97 2.34 -14.33
N VAL A 187 -18.85 1.69 -13.17
CA VAL A 187 -19.43 2.13 -11.89
C VAL A 187 -18.38 1.97 -10.80
N LEU A 188 -18.26 2.99 -9.95
CA LEU A 188 -17.34 2.99 -8.82
C LEU A 188 -18.12 3.34 -7.54
N PRO A 189 -18.10 2.49 -6.51
CA PRO A 189 -18.71 2.80 -5.21
C PRO A 189 -18.06 4.01 -4.56
N GLY A 190 -18.86 4.89 -3.97
CA GLY A 190 -18.38 5.99 -3.13
C GLY A 190 -18.86 7.37 -3.53
N ALA A 191 -18.59 8.35 -2.67
CA ALA A 191 -18.88 9.76 -2.91
C ALA A 191 -17.71 10.44 -3.62
N PRO A 192 -17.97 11.41 -4.52
CA PRO A 192 -16.91 12.13 -5.24
C PRO A 192 -15.92 12.86 -4.34
N ASP A 193 -16.39 13.31 -3.18
CA ASP A 193 -15.67 14.04 -2.16
C ASP A 193 -15.12 13.15 -1.03
N ALA A 194 -15.35 11.83 -1.10
CA ALA A 194 -14.69 10.89 -0.19
C ALA A 194 -13.18 10.92 -0.40
N ARG A 195 -12.44 10.86 0.71
CA ARG A 195 -10.98 10.84 0.70
C ARG A 195 -10.46 9.43 0.48
N ILE A 196 -9.47 9.31 -0.38
CA ILE A 196 -8.66 8.10 -0.56
C ILE A 196 -7.26 8.44 -0.05
N ASP A 197 -7.00 8.10 1.20
CA ASP A 197 -5.71 8.39 1.80
C ASP A 197 -4.68 7.36 1.34
N MET A 198 -3.64 7.85 0.67
CA MET A 198 -2.55 7.07 0.11
C MET A 198 -1.22 7.71 0.48
N VAL A 199 -0.25 6.87 0.84
CA VAL A 199 1.10 7.32 1.20
C VAL A 199 2.15 6.54 0.41
N PRO A 200 3.18 7.19 -0.17
CA PRO A 200 4.28 6.48 -0.82
C PRO A 200 5.09 5.63 0.16
N GLN A 201 5.52 4.44 -0.28
CA GLN A 201 6.28 3.49 0.55
C GLN A 201 7.59 4.07 1.10
N ASP A 202 8.27 4.89 0.31
CA ASP A 202 9.51 5.56 0.69
C ASP A 202 9.28 6.66 1.74
N VAL A 203 8.14 7.34 1.70
CA VAL A 203 7.74 8.32 2.75
C VAL A 203 7.52 7.61 4.07
N VAL A 204 6.82 6.48 4.07
CA VAL A 204 6.64 5.65 5.27
C VAL A 204 8.00 5.18 5.79
N ALA A 205 8.86 4.66 4.92
CA ALA A 205 10.17 4.17 5.32
C ALA A 205 11.04 5.28 5.92
N ARG A 206 11.07 6.48 5.32
CA ARG A 206 11.79 7.65 5.86
C ARG A 206 11.27 8.07 7.23
N ALA A 207 9.96 8.07 7.43
CA ALA A 207 9.37 8.39 8.74
C ALA A 207 9.81 7.36 9.80
N VAL A 208 9.76 6.07 9.47
CA VAL A 208 10.26 5.02 10.37
C VAL A 208 11.76 5.20 10.66
N GLY A 209 12.58 5.42 9.63
CA GLY A 209 14.02 5.67 9.76
C GLY A 209 14.32 6.89 10.63
N GLY A 210 13.55 7.97 10.47
CA GLY A 210 13.67 9.18 11.29
C GLY A 210 13.34 8.95 12.76
N LEU A 211 12.29 8.18 13.05
CA LEU A 211 11.93 7.78 14.42
C LEU A 211 13.04 6.92 15.07
N LEU A 212 13.59 5.97 14.31
CA LEU A 212 14.69 5.13 14.78
C LEU A 212 15.94 5.97 15.09
N ARG A 213 16.37 6.85 14.19
CA ARG A 213 17.52 7.75 14.37
C ARG A 213 17.31 8.74 15.52
N GLY A 214 16.05 9.17 15.71
CA GLY A 214 15.66 10.02 16.82
C GLY A 214 15.61 9.33 18.18
N GLY A 215 15.85 8.01 18.25
CA GLY A 215 15.79 7.23 19.50
C GLY A 215 14.38 7.17 20.10
N VAL A 216 13.34 7.34 19.29
CA VAL A 216 11.94 7.27 19.76
C VAL A 216 11.59 5.82 20.05
N THR A 217 11.17 5.50 21.26
CA THR A 217 10.85 4.13 21.69
C THR A 217 9.40 3.91 22.04
N GLU A 218 8.58 4.97 22.07
CA GLU A 218 7.16 4.91 22.42
C GLU A 218 6.34 5.88 21.57
N GLY A 219 5.03 5.65 21.49
CA GLY A 219 4.08 6.54 20.84
C GLY A 219 3.35 5.92 19.67
N GLU A 220 2.40 6.67 19.13
CA GLU A 220 1.54 6.27 18.03
C GLU A 220 1.65 7.31 16.91
N TYR A 221 1.97 6.85 15.70
CA TYR A 221 2.28 7.73 14.58
C TYR A 221 1.40 7.39 13.37
N TRP A 222 0.67 8.39 12.91
CA TRP A 222 -0.18 8.33 11.72
C TRP A 222 0.64 8.69 10.48
N LEU A 223 1.03 7.69 9.72
CA LEU A 223 1.81 7.86 8.50
C LEU A 223 0.85 7.95 7.30
N THR A 224 0.16 9.07 7.21
CA THR A 224 -0.98 9.31 6.32
C THR A 224 -0.83 10.63 5.59
N ALA A 225 -1.58 10.82 4.52
CA ALA A 225 -1.68 12.11 3.86
C ALA A 225 -2.57 13.11 4.64
N GLY A 226 -3.47 12.62 5.48
CA GLY A 226 -4.32 13.43 6.32
C GLY A 226 -5.23 14.38 5.54
N ALA A 227 -5.17 15.67 5.86
CA ALA A 227 -5.97 16.70 5.18
C ALA A 227 -5.67 16.82 3.68
N GLU A 228 -4.46 16.46 3.28
CA GLU A 228 -3.99 16.50 1.89
C GLU A 228 -4.36 15.24 1.08
N ALA A 229 -5.04 14.26 1.69
CA ALA A 229 -5.50 13.05 0.99
C ALA A 229 -6.34 13.42 -0.23
N LEU A 230 -6.09 12.75 -1.35
CA LEU A 230 -6.81 12.97 -2.60
C LEU A 230 -8.28 12.58 -2.44
N LEU A 231 -9.16 13.37 -3.04
CA LEU A 231 -10.57 13.02 -3.15
C LEU A 231 -10.76 11.94 -4.23
N GLN A 232 -11.79 11.12 -4.10
CA GLN A 232 -12.07 10.06 -5.06
C GLN A 232 -12.19 10.59 -6.49
N ARG A 233 -12.85 11.74 -6.69
CA ARG A 233 -12.90 12.39 -8.01
C ARG A 233 -11.51 12.76 -8.52
N GLU A 234 -10.62 13.28 -7.66
CA GLU A 234 -9.25 13.66 -8.06
C GLU A 234 -8.40 12.45 -8.44
N VAL A 235 -8.59 11.32 -7.76
CA VAL A 235 -7.95 10.04 -8.12
C VAL A 235 -8.45 9.54 -9.46
N VAL A 236 -9.77 9.58 -9.69
CA VAL A 236 -10.38 9.19 -10.97
C VAL A 236 -9.90 10.09 -12.10
N ASP A 237 -9.95 11.41 -11.91
CA ASP A 237 -9.51 12.39 -12.92
C ASP A 237 -8.03 12.18 -13.27
N THR A 238 -7.16 11.98 -12.29
CA THR A 238 -5.74 11.67 -12.53
C THR A 238 -5.56 10.39 -13.35
N CYS A 239 -6.36 9.35 -13.11
CA CYS A 239 -6.32 8.13 -13.91
C CYS A 239 -6.78 8.35 -15.35
N LEU A 240 -7.82 9.15 -15.58
CA LEU A 240 -8.36 9.46 -16.90
C LEU A 240 -7.40 10.36 -17.71
N GLU A 241 -6.84 11.39 -17.08
CA GLU A 241 -5.80 12.25 -17.66
C GLU A 241 -4.56 11.43 -18.04
N PHE A 242 -4.12 10.51 -17.17
CA PHE A 242 -3.02 9.60 -17.50
C PHE A 242 -3.34 8.74 -18.72
N ALA A 243 -4.57 8.24 -18.84
CA ALA A 243 -5.01 7.40 -19.96
C ALA A 243 -4.96 8.12 -21.31
N GLU A 244 -5.18 9.44 -21.36
CA GLU A 244 -5.10 10.26 -22.58
C GLU A 244 -3.73 10.19 -23.26
N GLY A 245 -2.67 9.98 -22.47
CA GLY A 245 -1.32 9.74 -23.03
C GLY A 245 -1.18 8.44 -23.83
N TYR A 246 -2.16 7.54 -23.77
CA TYR A 246 -2.11 6.22 -24.43
C TYR A 246 -3.23 6.00 -25.46
N GLY A 247 -4.21 6.88 -25.54
CA GLY A 247 -5.34 6.78 -26.45
C GLY A 247 -6.47 7.74 -26.11
N PRO A 248 -7.68 7.54 -26.68
CA PRO A 248 -8.84 8.35 -26.33
C PRO A 248 -9.14 8.25 -24.82
N ARG A 249 -9.52 9.36 -24.21
CA ARG A 249 -9.92 9.41 -22.81
C ARG A 249 -11.07 8.43 -22.54
N PRO A 250 -10.93 7.51 -21.58
CA PRO A 250 -12.02 6.61 -21.20
C PRO A 250 -13.19 7.40 -20.63
N HIS A 251 -14.39 6.83 -20.74
CA HIS A 251 -15.54 7.39 -20.03
C HIS A 251 -15.31 7.33 -18.51
N PRO A 252 -15.60 8.42 -17.78
CA PRO A 252 -15.47 8.41 -16.33
C PRO A 252 -16.43 7.39 -15.71
N PRO A 253 -16.01 6.65 -14.68
CA PRO A 253 -16.90 5.76 -13.96
C PRO A 253 -18.01 6.58 -13.28
N ARG A 254 -19.23 6.05 -13.29
CA ARG A 254 -20.32 6.65 -12.52
C ARG A 254 -20.11 6.37 -11.04
N LEU A 255 -19.94 7.42 -10.24
CA LEU A 255 -19.84 7.30 -8.79
C LEU A 255 -21.23 7.05 -8.20
N ILE A 256 -21.36 6.04 -7.36
CA ILE A 256 -22.61 5.65 -6.72
C ILE A 256 -22.39 5.59 -5.20
N PRO A 257 -23.20 6.30 -4.39
CA PRO A 257 -23.09 6.25 -2.95
C PRO A 257 -23.11 4.80 -2.42
N LEU A 258 -22.30 4.51 -1.41
CA LEU A 258 -22.17 3.16 -0.83
C LEU A 258 -23.52 2.59 -0.41
N GLU A 259 -24.40 3.40 0.18
CA GLU A 259 -25.75 2.98 0.53
C GLU A 259 -26.56 2.49 -0.68
N SER A 260 -26.48 3.18 -1.80
CA SER A 260 -27.13 2.78 -3.05
C SER A 260 -26.50 1.51 -3.66
N VAL A 261 -25.20 1.33 -3.47
CA VAL A 261 -24.51 0.09 -3.87
C VAL A 261 -25.07 -1.09 -3.09
N HIS A 262 -25.24 -0.95 -1.78
CA HIS A 262 -25.74 -2.02 -0.91
C HIS A 262 -27.22 -2.34 -1.19
N ARG A 263 -28.06 -1.32 -1.37
CA ARG A 263 -29.49 -1.49 -1.54
C ARG A 263 -29.92 -1.92 -2.94
N LEU A 264 -29.23 -1.43 -3.97
CA LEU A 264 -29.70 -1.58 -5.35
C LEU A 264 -28.78 -2.42 -6.21
N LEU A 265 -27.48 -2.20 -6.11
CA LEU A 265 -26.53 -2.77 -7.07
C LEU A 265 -26.09 -4.18 -6.67
N LEU A 266 -25.81 -4.44 -5.39
CA LEU A 266 -25.38 -5.76 -4.93
C LEU A 266 -26.45 -6.84 -5.16
N PRO A 267 -27.75 -6.64 -4.85
CA PRO A 267 -28.77 -7.64 -5.15
C PRO A 267 -28.87 -7.97 -6.65
N LEU A 268 -28.66 -6.97 -7.53
CA LEU A 268 -28.65 -7.19 -8.98
C LEU A 268 -27.43 -7.99 -9.43
N ILE A 269 -26.26 -7.69 -8.86
CA ILE A 269 -24.98 -8.34 -9.20
C ILE A 269 -24.93 -9.78 -8.63
N GLU A 270 -25.53 -10.01 -7.49
CA GLU A 270 -25.65 -11.34 -6.87
C GLU A 270 -26.67 -12.25 -7.58
N GLY A 271 -27.53 -11.67 -8.43
CA GLY A 271 -28.50 -12.41 -9.23
C GLY A 271 -27.86 -13.37 -10.24
N PRO A 272 -28.58 -14.45 -10.64
CA PRO A 272 -28.02 -15.54 -11.48
C PRO A 272 -27.65 -15.09 -12.89
N THR A 273 -28.18 -13.97 -13.36
CA THR A 273 -27.92 -13.43 -14.69
C THR A 273 -26.61 -12.67 -14.82
N PHE A 274 -25.95 -12.35 -13.71
CA PHE A 274 -24.73 -11.55 -13.74
C PHE A 274 -23.48 -12.45 -13.91
N PRO A 275 -22.59 -12.16 -14.89
CA PRO A 275 -21.39 -12.95 -15.09
C PRO A 275 -20.51 -13.02 -13.83
N GLU A 276 -20.09 -14.21 -13.45
CA GLU A 276 -19.32 -14.44 -12.22
C GLU A 276 -17.99 -13.65 -12.17
N SER A 277 -17.34 -13.46 -13.33
CA SER A 277 -16.11 -12.68 -13.44
C SER A 277 -16.31 -11.21 -13.11
N LEU A 278 -17.45 -10.62 -13.51
CA LEU A 278 -17.81 -9.24 -13.19
C LEU A 278 -18.23 -9.12 -11.73
N ARG A 279 -18.99 -10.08 -11.22
CA ARG A 279 -19.38 -10.16 -9.80
C ARG A 279 -18.15 -10.14 -8.90
N ARG A 280 -17.17 -11.03 -9.14
CA ARG A 280 -15.92 -11.08 -8.37
C ARG A 280 -15.12 -9.78 -8.41
N ARG A 281 -15.06 -9.11 -9.56
CA ARG A 281 -14.39 -7.81 -9.69
C ARG A 281 -15.10 -6.74 -8.89
N PHE A 282 -16.42 -6.68 -9.01
CA PHE A 282 -17.22 -5.70 -8.28
C PHE A 282 -17.08 -5.87 -6.76
N HIS A 283 -17.22 -7.10 -6.24
CA HIS A 283 -17.01 -7.36 -4.82
C HIS A 283 -15.61 -6.93 -4.35
N THR A 284 -14.57 -7.24 -5.13
CA THR A 284 -13.20 -6.83 -4.77
C THR A 284 -13.05 -5.30 -4.71
N TYR A 285 -13.66 -4.56 -5.64
CA TYR A 285 -13.57 -3.09 -5.63
C TYR A 285 -14.47 -2.47 -4.56
N ALA A 286 -15.65 -3.04 -4.33
CA ALA A 286 -16.55 -2.59 -3.26
C ALA A 286 -15.89 -2.75 -1.88
N GLU A 287 -15.29 -3.91 -1.60
CA GLU A 287 -14.56 -4.19 -0.37
C GLU A 287 -13.39 -3.21 -0.15
N LEU A 288 -12.56 -2.98 -1.18
CA LEU A 288 -11.43 -2.05 -1.10
C LEU A 288 -11.90 -0.62 -0.82
N LEU A 289 -12.91 -0.16 -1.56
CA LEU A 289 -13.39 1.21 -1.43
C LEU A 289 -14.15 1.44 -0.14
N LEU A 290 -14.88 0.44 0.36
CA LEU A 290 -15.52 0.49 1.67
C LEU A 290 -14.51 0.77 2.78
N VAL A 291 -13.38 0.05 2.78
CA VAL A 291 -12.34 0.22 3.80
C VAL A 291 -11.55 1.52 3.60
N PHE A 292 -11.24 1.88 2.35
CA PHE A 292 -10.29 2.97 2.06
C PHE A 292 -10.92 4.35 1.95
N GLN A 293 -12.24 4.45 1.76
CA GLN A 293 -12.93 5.74 1.69
C GLN A 293 -13.23 6.32 3.06
N ARG A 294 -13.10 7.63 3.18
CA ARG A 294 -13.46 8.37 4.37
C ARG A 294 -14.08 9.72 4.03
N ALA A 295 -15.07 10.12 4.82
CA ALA A 295 -15.62 11.48 4.77
C ALA A 295 -14.66 12.48 5.41
N LEU A 296 -14.02 12.11 6.54
CA LEU A 296 -13.07 12.94 7.27
C LEU A 296 -11.63 12.48 7.04
N PRO A 297 -10.66 13.41 7.05
CA PRO A 297 -9.24 13.04 6.95
C PRO A 297 -8.78 12.25 8.18
N PHE A 298 -7.74 11.43 8.01
CA PHE A 298 -6.97 10.93 9.14
C PHE A 298 -6.15 12.06 9.78
N GLU A 299 -5.74 11.88 11.02
CA GLU A 299 -4.59 12.59 11.56
C GLU A 299 -3.34 12.26 10.75
N SER A 300 -2.33 13.14 10.79
CA SER A 300 -1.04 12.86 10.17
C SER A 300 0.09 13.29 11.10
N SER A 301 1.04 12.38 11.31
CA SER A 301 2.30 12.68 12.00
C SER A 301 3.39 13.14 11.03
N LEU A 302 3.17 13.06 9.72
CA LEU A 302 4.10 13.63 8.75
C LEU A 302 4.15 15.16 8.91
N GLY A 303 5.33 15.73 8.88
CA GLY A 303 5.58 17.13 9.23
C GLY A 303 5.96 17.34 10.70
N SER A 304 5.78 16.35 11.58
CA SER A 304 6.24 16.40 12.96
C SER A 304 7.73 16.00 13.09
N PRO A 305 8.38 16.28 14.22
CA PRO A 305 9.75 15.83 14.46
C PRO A 305 9.92 14.33 14.20
N HIS A 306 11.02 13.97 13.55
CA HIS A 306 11.39 12.60 13.16
C HIS A 306 10.54 11.92 12.09
N CYS A 307 9.33 12.42 11.75
CA CYS A 307 8.47 11.77 10.74
C CYS A 307 8.68 12.28 9.29
N GLY A 308 9.64 13.16 9.08
CA GLY A 308 9.91 13.75 7.77
C GLY A 308 8.87 14.84 7.38
N PRO A 309 8.94 15.38 6.15
CA PRO A 309 8.08 16.48 5.72
C PRO A 309 6.62 16.02 5.56
N ALA A 310 5.69 16.94 5.78
CA ALA A 310 4.30 16.77 5.42
C ALA A 310 4.16 16.55 3.91
N LEU A 311 3.17 15.75 3.53
CA LEU A 311 2.82 15.58 2.12
C LEU A 311 1.92 16.73 1.65
N SER A 312 2.13 17.17 0.42
CA SER A 312 1.18 18.05 -0.25
C SER A 312 0.32 17.27 -1.24
N LYS A 313 -0.86 17.79 -1.55
CA LYS A 313 -1.77 17.21 -2.54
C LYS A 313 -1.09 17.05 -3.90
N ASP A 314 -0.30 18.04 -4.33
CA ASP A 314 0.43 18.01 -5.59
C ASP A 314 1.51 16.91 -5.60
N ALA A 315 2.24 16.72 -4.51
CA ALA A 315 3.21 15.64 -4.38
C ALA A 315 2.54 14.25 -4.46
N LEU A 316 1.38 14.10 -3.84
CA LEU A 316 0.58 12.86 -3.92
C LEU A 316 0.08 12.58 -5.34
N ARG A 317 -0.43 13.60 -6.04
CA ARG A 317 -0.87 13.47 -7.43
C ARG A 317 0.30 13.08 -8.35
N GLN A 318 1.45 13.71 -8.18
CA GLN A 318 2.66 13.35 -8.93
C GLN A 318 3.12 11.92 -8.64
N ALA A 319 3.12 11.50 -7.37
CA ALA A 319 3.45 10.14 -6.98
C ALA A 319 2.47 9.13 -7.62
N LEU A 320 1.16 9.44 -7.63
CA LEU A 320 0.15 8.62 -8.28
C LEU A 320 0.42 8.47 -9.78
N VAL A 321 0.73 9.55 -10.50
CA VAL A 321 1.10 9.51 -11.93
C VAL A 321 2.34 8.65 -12.16
N ARG A 322 3.38 8.76 -11.30
CA ARG A 322 4.58 7.90 -11.40
C ARG A 322 4.26 6.42 -11.17
N ASN A 323 3.37 6.13 -10.20
CA ASN A 323 2.89 4.77 -9.95
C ASN A 323 2.15 4.19 -11.17
N LEU A 324 1.28 4.98 -11.81
CA LEU A 324 0.59 4.60 -13.04
C LEU A 324 1.60 4.39 -14.20
N THR A 325 2.63 5.23 -14.29
CA THR A 325 3.70 5.08 -15.28
C THR A 325 4.47 3.78 -15.08
N ALA A 326 4.90 3.49 -13.85
CA ALA A 326 5.60 2.23 -13.55
C ALA A 326 4.70 1.01 -13.79
N TRP A 327 3.41 1.10 -13.45
CA TRP A 327 2.43 0.06 -13.71
C TRP A 327 2.24 -0.18 -15.21
N SER A 328 2.11 0.88 -16.03
CA SER A 328 1.90 0.77 -17.47
C SER A 328 3.11 0.18 -18.20
N ALA A 329 4.33 0.51 -17.77
CA ALA A 329 5.59 -0.04 -18.30
C ALA A 329 5.79 -1.52 -17.94
N GLY A 330 5.16 -2.00 -16.87
CA GLY A 330 5.26 -3.37 -16.42
C GLY A 330 4.18 -4.28 -17.05
N ARG A 331 3.64 -5.21 -16.25
CA ARG A 331 2.59 -6.16 -16.66
C ARG A 331 1.23 -5.50 -16.94
N GLY A 332 1.10 -4.20 -16.76
CA GLY A 332 -0.12 -3.42 -17.06
C GLY A 332 -0.48 -3.39 -18.54
N GLY A 333 0.50 -3.59 -19.44
CA GLY A 333 0.30 -3.86 -20.84
C GLY A 333 -0.38 -2.74 -21.63
N MET A 334 -0.15 -1.47 -21.27
CA MET A 334 -0.49 -0.36 -22.16
C MET A 334 0.69 -0.16 -23.12
N ARG A 335 0.45 -0.31 -24.43
CA ARG A 335 1.47 0.02 -25.43
C ARG A 335 1.68 1.53 -25.40
N ALA A 336 2.95 1.97 -25.30
CA ALA A 336 3.28 3.39 -25.43
C ALA A 336 2.62 3.95 -26.69
N PRO A 337 2.09 5.19 -26.67
CA PRO A 337 1.56 5.84 -27.85
C PRO A 337 2.67 5.84 -28.90
N ARG A 338 2.33 5.44 -30.13
CA ARG A 338 3.22 5.70 -31.27
C ARG A 338 3.42 7.21 -31.30
N ARG A 339 4.64 7.67 -31.03
CA ARG A 339 5.01 9.06 -31.32
C ARG A 339 4.60 9.30 -32.77
N THR A 340 3.58 10.11 -32.97
CA THR A 340 3.31 10.72 -34.29
C THR A 340 4.58 11.44 -34.63
N GLN A 341 5.34 10.91 -35.61
CA GLN A 341 6.44 11.65 -36.22
C GLN A 341 5.79 12.92 -36.74
N GLN A 342 6.18 14.06 -36.17
CA GLN A 342 5.92 15.34 -36.78
C GLN A 342 6.48 15.25 -38.20
N PRO A 343 5.71 15.61 -39.23
CA PRO A 343 6.25 15.66 -40.59
C PRO A 343 7.42 16.66 -40.57
N SER A 344 8.58 16.20 -41.00
CA SER A 344 9.77 17.03 -41.14
C SER A 344 9.41 18.28 -41.97
N PRO A 345 9.71 19.49 -41.52
CA PRO A 345 9.58 20.68 -42.33
C PRO A 345 10.73 20.68 -43.34
N GLY A 346 10.47 20.36 -44.58
CA GLY A 346 11.50 20.47 -45.62
C GLY A 346 11.35 19.52 -46.79
N ALA A 347 10.36 19.71 -47.63
CA ALA A 347 10.43 19.35 -49.03
C ALA A 347 9.60 20.38 -49.82
N ALA A 348 10.12 21.60 -49.88
CA ALA A 348 9.70 22.55 -50.91
C ALA A 348 10.13 22.00 -52.26
N ARG A 349 9.18 21.58 -53.02
CA ARG A 349 9.41 21.25 -54.46
C ARG A 349 9.70 22.55 -55.20
N SER A 350 10.94 22.70 -55.67
CA SER A 350 11.30 23.65 -56.71
C SER A 350 10.60 23.25 -58.02
N THR A 351 9.58 23.98 -58.41
CA THR A 351 9.04 23.99 -59.78
C THR A 351 9.92 24.86 -60.63
N GLU A 352 10.85 24.24 -61.36
CA GLU A 352 11.51 24.91 -62.49
C GLU A 352 10.53 25.10 -63.60
N THR A 353 10.23 26.34 -63.90
CA THR A 353 9.55 26.82 -65.10
C THR A 353 10.48 26.63 -66.29
N ARG A 354 10.18 25.74 -67.23
CA ARG A 354 10.78 25.74 -68.58
C ARG A 354 9.96 26.67 -69.45
N GLU A 355 10.53 27.83 -69.71
CA GLU A 355 10.13 28.65 -70.86
C GLU A 355 10.52 27.97 -72.15
N LEU A 356 9.56 27.83 -73.10
CA LEU A 356 9.75 27.48 -74.43
C LEU A 356 10.05 28.79 -75.23
N ALA A 357 11.20 28.85 -75.80
CA ALA A 357 11.52 29.84 -76.86
C ALA A 357 11.60 29.12 -78.20
N SER A 358 10.84 29.68 -79.20
CA SER A 358 10.87 29.57 -80.65
C SER A 358 10.19 28.39 -81.26
#